data_f9d8905919df7c25377e24177c4890a6
#
_entry.id   f9d8905919df7c25377e24177c4890a6
#
_cell.length_a   1.000
_cell.length_b   1.000
_cell.length_c   1.000
_cell.angle_alpha   90.00
_cell.angle_beta   90.00
_cell.angle_gamma   90.00
#
_symmetry.space_group_name_H-M   'P 1'
#
loop_
_entity.id
_entity.type
_entity.pdbx_description
1 polymer ?
#
loop_
_entity_poly.entity_id
_entity_poly.type
_entity_poly.pdbx_seq_one_letter_code
_entity_poly.pdbx_strand_id
1 'polypeptide(L)'
;MVMEELERMLLKHYSGSFSYRGLRYLLPVYHTHLWKVKGKFMNNNPLLSVADVRSYIENYLKQLFAEPIAIVTNNGKYLLNNAISFPIYDFWNKDDQELLNDFENYSFRGDYIGTIFFFLSGYWEYTHNNIKDEYGRFPSTESFSCKKGILEEPVVDILVERIREELGFTYKDNKPKAFITHDIDHLWLPTGLGFWRSLGVDILKRKDVKLAYDRIKKSFTKDNPWSVYNLIEMHKKDGTKGTFFFMPRKQPKVRWAGYDVIENKEYLQNLGNEIKSVNGRIGIHYDIDYLKENRMKDDIDRLSSIFDTKIEYGRAHYLVFDITRSFDIYEKAGIKFDSTCSFSDAVGFRFGTSKPFRPYNFVENREYNVVEIPLIVMDDSLQSSRYVNLILDEKLEKIKQIIDKV
;
A
#
# COMPACT_ATOMS: atom_id res chain seq x y z
N MET A 1 -29.47 4.19 12.44
CA MET A 1 -29.01 3.25 13.48
C MET A 1 -27.48 3.15 13.53
N VAL A 2 -26.78 2.63 12.51
CA VAL A 2 -25.30 2.55 12.54
C VAL A 2 -24.63 3.93 12.51
N MET A 3 -25.15 4.88 11.74
CA MET A 3 -24.63 6.24 11.67
C MET A 3 -24.93 7.05 12.94
N GLU A 4 -26.08 6.88 13.54
CA GLU A 4 -26.43 7.51 14.82
C GLU A 4 -25.56 6.99 15.98
N GLU A 5 -25.17 5.71 15.91
CA GLU A 5 -24.31 5.10 16.93
C GLU A 5 -22.85 5.53 16.76
N LEU A 6 -22.39 5.69 15.51
CA LEU A 6 -21.10 6.29 15.18
C LEU A 6 -21.04 7.76 15.61
N GLU A 7 -22.11 8.52 15.40
CA GLU A 7 -22.24 9.91 15.79
C GLU A 7 -22.27 10.06 17.32
N ARG A 8 -22.99 9.19 18.04
CA ARG A 8 -22.95 9.11 19.50
C ARG A 8 -21.57 8.72 20.04
N MET A 9 -20.86 7.81 19.39
CA MET A 9 -19.51 7.44 19.76
C MET A 9 -18.52 8.58 19.56
N LEU A 10 -18.62 9.30 18.46
CA LEU A 10 -17.77 10.47 18.14
C LEU A 10 -18.05 11.61 19.14
N LEU A 11 -19.31 11.94 19.42
CA LEU A 11 -19.71 12.97 20.37
C LEU A 11 -19.30 12.64 21.82
N LYS A 12 -19.36 11.37 22.21
CA LYS A 12 -19.00 10.92 23.56
C LYS A 12 -17.48 10.90 23.82
N HIS A 13 -16.67 10.84 22.77
CA HIS A 13 -15.22 10.73 22.88
C HIS A 13 -14.45 12.00 22.53
N TYR A 14 -15.13 13.00 21.96
CA TYR A 14 -14.52 14.26 21.53
C TYR A 14 -15.12 15.49 22.20
N SER A 15 -15.51 15.36 23.47
CA SER A 15 -16.14 16.44 24.27
C SER A 15 -15.23 17.65 24.54
N GLY A 16 -14.18 17.88 23.78
CA GLY A 16 -13.24 18.98 24.04
C GLY A 16 -12.91 19.93 22.90
N SER A 17 -13.20 19.65 21.63
CA SER A 17 -12.71 20.51 20.53
C SER A 17 -13.42 20.46 19.18
N PHE A 18 -14.56 19.76 19.05
CA PHE A 18 -15.38 19.82 17.84
C PHE A 18 -16.78 20.32 18.18
N SER A 19 -17.14 21.51 17.66
CA SER A 19 -18.51 21.98 17.78
C SER A 19 -19.40 21.16 16.84
N TYR A 20 -20.59 20.80 17.29
CA TYR A 20 -21.65 20.13 16.53
C TYR A 20 -21.95 20.77 15.16
N ARG A 21 -21.62 22.05 14.97
CA ARG A 21 -21.71 22.76 13.70
C ARG A 21 -20.72 22.28 12.65
N GLY A 22 -19.53 21.81 13.02
CA GLY A 22 -18.53 21.31 12.08
C GLY A 22 -18.95 20.03 11.34
N LEU A 23 -19.61 19.10 12.05
CA LEU A 23 -20.10 17.84 11.47
C LEU A 23 -21.29 18.05 10.52
N ARG A 24 -22.18 18.99 10.81
CA ARG A 24 -23.32 19.32 9.92
C ARG A 24 -22.91 19.93 8.59
N TYR A 25 -21.75 20.57 8.50
CA TYR A 25 -21.25 21.16 7.25
C TYR A 25 -20.40 20.19 6.44
N LEU A 26 -19.87 19.12 7.04
CA LEU A 26 -19.10 18.10 6.30
C LEU A 26 -20.01 17.16 5.48
N LEU A 27 -21.14 16.74 6.01
CA LEU A 27 -22.08 15.83 5.32
C LEU A 27 -22.71 16.40 4.03
N PRO A 28 -23.18 17.66 3.96
CA PRO A 28 -23.69 18.24 2.73
C PRO A 28 -22.61 18.57 1.70
N VAL A 29 -21.38 18.87 2.13
CA VAL A 29 -20.23 19.12 1.23
C VAL A 29 -19.82 17.84 0.51
N TYR A 30 -19.89 16.68 1.19
CA TYR A 30 -19.64 15.39 0.58
C TYR A 30 -20.62 15.06 -0.56
N HIS A 31 -21.92 15.31 -0.34
CA HIS A 31 -22.94 15.07 -1.37
C HIS A 31 -22.90 16.07 -2.53
N THR A 32 -22.52 17.31 -2.27
CA THR A 32 -22.47 18.34 -3.30
C THR A 32 -21.19 18.35 -4.11
N HIS A 33 -20.06 17.86 -3.58
CA HIS A 33 -18.83 17.72 -4.35
C HIS A 33 -18.87 16.54 -5.33
N LEU A 34 -19.51 15.42 -4.99
CA LEU A 34 -19.72 14.31 -5.93
C LEU A 34 -20.57 14.69 -7.16
N TRP A 35 -21.41 15.73 -7.06
CA TRP A 35 -22.28 16.17 -8.17
C TRP A 35 -21.73 17.36 -8.98
N LYS A 36 -20.79 18.15 -8.42
CA LYS A 36 -20.22 19.32 -9.14
C LYS A 36 -18.99 19.02 -9.97
N VAL A 37 -18.39 17.84 -9.85
CA VAL A 37 -17.21 17.43 -10.65
C VAL A 37 -17.57 16.87 -12.02
N LYS A 38 -18.84 16.85 -12.42
CA LYS A 38 -19.28 16.50 -13.80
C LYS A 38 -18.92 17.54 -14.88
N GLY A 39 -18.10 18.52 -14.58
CA GLY A 39 -17.78 19.56 -15.56
C GLY A 39 -16.30 19.95 -15.57
N LYS A 40 -15.56 19.38 -16.47
CA LYS A 40 -14.16 19.55 -16.90
C LYS A 40 -13.21 18.48 -16.36
N PHE A 41 -13.26 17.31 -16.93
CA PHE A 41 -12.05 16.52 -17.08
C PHE A 41 -11.13 17.29 -18.03
N MET A 42 -10.13 17.98 -17.48
CA MET A 42 -8.98 18.35 -18.30
C MET A 42 -8.34 17.04 -18.73
N ASN A 43 -8.06 16.85 -20.01
CA ASN A 43 -7.30 15.73 -20.53
C ASN A 43 -5.90 15.74 -19.89
N ASN A 44 -5.77 15.13 -18.72
CA ASN A 44 -4.49 14.89 -18.06
C ASN A 44 -3.84 13.58 -18.56
N ASN A 45 -4.23 13.14 -19.77
CA ASN A 45 -3.59 11.97 -20.34
C ASN A 45 -2.10 12.28 -20.55
N PRO A 46 -1.21 11.49 -19.96
CA PRO A 46 0.22 11.67 -20.19
C PRO A 46 0.54 11.44 -21.67
N LEU A 47 1.58 12.13 -22.15
CA LEU A 47 2.09 11.90 -23.51
C LEU A 47 2.86 10.56 -23.54
N LEU A 48 2.12 9.48 -23.76
CA LEU A 48 2.66 8.14 -23.90
C LEU A 48 2.82 7.78 -25.38
N SER A 49 3.88 7.03 -25.67
CA SER A 49 4.07 6.41 -26.97
C SER A 49 4.17 4.89 -26.85
N VAL A 50 3.93 4.21 -27.95
CA VAL A 50 4.14 2.75 -28.06
C VAL A 50 5.58 2.37 -27.68
N ALA A 51 6.57 3.24 -27.96
CA ALA A 51 7.96 3.00 -27.64
C ALA A 51 8.21 3.04 -26.13
N ASP A 52 7.57 3.96 -25.40
CA ASP A 52 7.68 4.06 -23.95
C ASP A 52 7.10 2.81 -23.27
N VAL A 53 5.88 2.40 -23.65
CA VAL A 53 5.22 1.19 -23.17
C VAL A 53 6.10 -0.04 -23.43
N ARG A 54 6.60 -0.20 -24.66
CA ARG A 54 7.46 -1.29 -25.04
C ARG A 54 8.73 -1.35 -24.20
N SER A 55 9.44 -0.24 -24.10
CA SER A 55 10.72 -0.17 -23.38
C SER A 55 10.57 -0.52 -21.91
N TYR A 56 9.53 0.01 -21.27
CA TYR A 56 9.24 -0.27 -19.87
C TYR A 56 8.93 -1.77 -19.65
N ILE A 57 8.05 -2.36 -20.46
CA ILE A 57 7.67 -3.76 -20.28
C ILE A 57 8.83 -4.71 -20.65
N GLU A 58 9.62 -4.38 -21.64
CA GLU A 58 10.84 -5.16 -21.95
C GLU A 58 11.78 -5.20 -20.74
N ASN A 59 12.01 -4.07 -20.08
CA ASN A 59 12.83 -4.00 -18.88
C ASN A 59 12.20 -4.80 -17.72
N TYR A 60 10.90 -4.70 -17.52
CA TYR A 60 10.20 -5.45 -16.49
C TYR A 60 10.32 -6.98 -16.72
N LEU A 61 10.05 -7.46 -17.92
CA LEU A 61 10.16 -8.89 -18.25
C LEU A 61 11.61 -9.41 -18.18
N LYS A 62 12.61 -8.59 -18.57
CA LYS A 62 14.02 -8.92 -18.36
C LYS A 62 14.42 -9.12 -16.90
N GLN A 63 13.72 -8.49 -15.97
CA GLN A 63 13.96 -8.72 -14.54
C GLN A 63 13.42 -10.07 -14.08
N LEU A 64 12.35 -10.56 -14.69
CA LEU A 64 11.64 -11.78 -14.29
C LEU A 64 12.21 -13.04 -14.92
N PHE A 65 12.49 -13.03 -16.23
CA PHE A 65 12.88 -14.22 -16.96
C PHE A 65 14.39 -14.47 -16.99
N ALA A 66 14.77 -15.73 -16.99
CA ALA A 66 16.17 -16.16 -17.12
C ALA A 66 16.68 -15.98 -18.55
N GLU A 67 15.80 -16.17 -19.54
CA GLU A 67 16.10 -16.06 -20.96
C GLU A 67 16.03 -14.59 -21.42
N PRO A 68 16.81 -14.21 -22.45
CA PRO A 68 16.76 -12.88 -23.02
C PRO A 68 15.41 -12.62 -23.68
N ILE A 69 14.83 -11.45 -23.41
CA ILE A 69 13.61 -10.99 -24.05
C ILE A 69 13.85 -9.68 -24.79
N ALA A 70 13.30 -9.57 -25.99
CA ALA A 70 13.28 -8.36 -26.79
C ALA A 70 11.87 -8.13 -27.32
N ILE A 71 11.39 -6.89 -27.23
CA ILE A 71 10.10 -6.48 -27.77
C ILE A 71 10.34 -5.47 -28.89
N VAL A 72 9.83 -5.78 -30.06
CA VAL A 72 9.83 -4.86 -31.21
C VAL A 72 8.39 -4.55 -31.64
N THR A 73 8.19 -3.49 -32.39
CA THR A 73 6.88 -3.13 -32.94
C THR A 73 6.90 -3.30 -34.46
N ASN A 74 5.88 -3.97 -34.97
CA ASN A 74 5.71 -4.15 -36.42
C ASN A 74 4.22 -4.26 -36.78
N ASN A 75 3.79 -3.52 -37.79
CA ASN A 75 2.42 -3.56 -38.34
C ASN A 75 1.31 -3.49 -37.25
N GLY A 76 1.43 -2.56 -36.30
CA GLY A 76 0.43 -2.36 -35.21
C GLY A 76 0.41 -3.48 -34.17
N LYS A 77 1.51 -4.23 -34.04
CA LYS A 77 1.66 -5.30 -33.05
C LYS A 77 2.97 -5.18 -32.28
N TYR A 78 2.96 -5.66 -31.04
CA TYR A 78 4.18 -6.01 -30.30
C TYR A 78 4.63 -7.41 -30.71
N LEU A 79 5.90 -7.58 -31.02
CA LEU A 79 6.53 -8.87 -31.34
C LEU A 79 7.56 -9.17 -30.25
N LEU A 80 7.38 -10.27 -29.52
CA LEU A 80 8.30 -10.72 -28.49
C LEU A 80 9.19 -11.82 -29.09
N ASN A 81 10.52 -11.58 -29.09
CA ASN A 81 11.54 -12.47 -29.62
C ASN A 81 11.23 -12.98 -31.06
N ASN A 82 10.45 -12.24 -31.84
CA ASN A 82 9.91 -12.65 -33.15
C ASN A 82 9.12 -13.97 -33.13
N ALA A 83 8.71 -14.45 -31.95
CA ALA A 83 8.00 -15.73 -31.77
C ALA A 83 6.50 -15.55 -31.58
N ILE A 84 6.12 -14.61 -30.70
CA ILE A 84 4.72 -14.32 -30.40
C ILE A 84 4.39 -12.86 -30.62
N SER A 85 3.12 -12.55 -30.89
CA SER A 85 2.71 -11.17 -31.14
C SER A 85 1.39 -10.84 -30.46
N PHE A 86 1.31 -9.60 -29.96
CA PHE A 86 0.10 -9.04 -29.36
C PHE A 86 -0.33 -7.79 -30.13
N PRO A 87 -1.64 -7.52 -30.28
CA PRO A 87 -2.10 -6.26 -30.86
C PRO A 87 -1.64 -5.10 -29.97
N ILE A 88 -1.52 -3.90 -30.55
CA ILE A 88 -1.31 -2.67 -29.80
C ILE A 88 -2.67 -2.03 -29.58
N TYR A 89 -3.01 -1.77 -28.33
CA TYR A 89 -4.19 -1.04 -27.92
C TYR A 89 -3.76 0.28 -27.28
N ASP A 90 -4.07 1.38 -27.94
CA ASP A 90 -3.67 2.73 -27.49
C ASP A 90 -4.60 3.28 -26.38
N PHE A 91 -4.60 2.62 -25.23
CA PHE A 91 -5.47 2.94 -24.08
C PHE A 91 -5.37 4.42 -23.63
N TRP A 92 -4.26 5.09 -23.89
CA TRP A 92 -4.08 6.51 -23.56
C TRP A 92 -4.89 7.47 -24.44
N ASN A 93 -5.45 7.01 -25.54
CA ASN A 93 -6.38 7.75 -26.41
C ASN A 93 -7.83 7.33 -26.22
N LYS A 94 -8.15 6.60 -25.13
CA LYS A 94 -9.49 6.10 -24.84
C LYS A 94 -10.11 6.81 -23.66
N ASP A 95 -11.43 6.95 -23.67
CA ASP A 95 -12.17 7.38 -22.50
C ASP A 95 -12.42 6.21 -21.52
N ASP A 96 -12.91 6.54 -20.32
CA ASP A 96 -13.13 5.58 -19.24
C ASP A 96 -14.11 4.46 -19.64
N GLN A 97 -15.16 4.80 -20.39
CA GLN A 97 -16.16 3.83 -20.79
C GLN A 97 -15.62 2.87 -21.85
N GLU A 98 -14.82 3.37 -22.80
CA GLU A 98 -14.10 2.56 -23.77
C GLU A 98 -13.14 1.60 -23.05
N LEU A 99 -12.32 2.11 -22.10
CA LEU A 99 -11.40 1.28 -21.32
C LEU A 99 -12.12 0.18 -20.55
N LEU A 100 -13.24 0.52 -19.89
CA LEU A 100 -14.02 -0.46 -19.16
C LEU A 100 -14.67 -1.50 -20.10
N ASN A 101 -15.15 -1.10 -21.25
CA ASN A 101 -15.80 -2.00 -22.20
C ASN A 101 -14.80 -2.91 -22.93
N ASP A 102 -13.62 -2.37 -23.29
CA ASP A 102 -12.62 -3.08 -24.08
C ASP A 102 -11.70 -4.01 -23.26
N PHE A 103 -11.88 -4.02 -21.93
CA PHE A 103 -11.13 -4.92 -21.05
C PHE A 103 -11.87 -6.24 -20.84
N GLU A 104 -11.35 -7.30 -21.44
CA GLU A 104 -11.88 -8.67 -21.36
C GLU A 104 -10.75 -9.70 -21.20
N ASN A 105 -11.01 -10.80 -20.52
CA ASN A 105 -10.03 -11.87 -20.31
C ASN A 105 -8.68 -11.39 -19.76
N TYR A 106 -8.72 -10.42 -18.85
CA TYR A 106 -7.57 -9.75 -18.22
C TYR A 106 -6.73 -8.88 -19.15
N SER A 107 -7.22 -8.50 -20.34
CA SER A 107 -6.47 -7.65 -21.25
C SER A 107 -7.35 -6.71 -22.08
N PHE A 108 -6.78 -5.61 -22.57
CA PHE A 108 -7.42 -4.72 -23.53
C PHE A 108 -7.36 -5.34 -24.91
N ARG A 109 -8.44 -5.97 -25.36
CA ARG A 109 -8.54 -6.60 -26.70
C ARG A 109 -7.34 -7.49 -27.07
N GLY A 110 -6.75 -8.18 -26.08
CA GLY A 110 -5.60 -9.06 -26.30
C GLY A 110 -4.23 -8.37 -26.29
N ASP A 111 -4.16 -7.07 -26.03
CA ASP A 111 -2.89 -6.38 -25.80
C ASP A 111 -2.36 -6.68 -24.39
N TYR A 112 -1.52 -7.71 -24.26
CA TYR A 112 -0.91 -8.05 -22.98
C TYR A 112 0.13 -7.00 -22.55
N ILE A 113 0.90 -6.48 -23.50
CA ILE A 113 2.00 -5.52 -23.23
C ILE A 113 1.45 -4.19 -22.73
N GLY A 114 0.49 -3.60 -23.44
CA GLY A 114 -0.15 -2.36 -23.03
C GLY A 114 -0.94 -2.54 -21.73
N THR A 115 -1.59 -3.70 -21.53
CA THR A 115 -2.33 -3.98 -20.29
C THR A 115 -1.41 -4.09 -19.09
N ILE A 116 -0.28 -4.81 -19.19
CA ILE A 116 0.71 -4.89 -18.11
C ILE A 116 1.20 -3.49 -17.75
N PHE A 117 1.51 -2.66 -18.76
CA PHE A 117 1.92 -1.28 -18.54
C PHE A 117 0.83 -0.47 -17.83
N PHE A 118 -0.41 -0.56 -18.28
CA PHE A 118 -1.56 0.16 -17.68
C PHE A 118 -1.65 -0.06 -16.17
N PHE A 119 -1.51 -1.31 -15.73
CA PHE A 119 -1.56 -1.65 -14.31
C PHE A 119 -0.29 -1.21 -13.57
N LEU A 120 0.90 -1.60 -14.03
CA LEU A 120 2.17 -1.33 -13.34
C LEU A 120 2.50 0.16 -13.26
N SER A 121 2.14 0.94 -14.27
CA SER A 121 2.32 2.39 -14.25
C SER A 121 1.30 3.11 -13.37
N GLY A 122 0.20 2.44 -13.01
CA GLY A 122 -0.93 3.06 -12.31
C GLY A 122 -1.65 4.11 -13.17
N TYR A 123 -1.69 3.90 -14.49
CA TYR A 123 -2.25 4.86 -15.46
C TYR A 123 -3.64 5.36 -15.07
N TRP A 124 -4.54 4.46 -14.68
CA TRP A 124 -5.89 4.84 -14.26
C TRP A 124 -5.89 5.78 -13.07
N GLU A 125 -5.12 5.46 -12.02
CA GLU A 125 -5.02 6.32 -10.84
C GLU A 125 -4.32 7.65 -11.18
N TYR A 126 -3.33 7.64 -12.06
CA TYR A 126 -2.65 8.86 -12.51
C TYR A 126 -3.61 9.83 -13.21
N THR A 127 -4.45 9.32 -14.11
CA THR A 127 -5.44 10.13 -14.82
C THR A 127 -6.63 10.58 -13.94
N HIS A 128 -6.86 9.88 -12.82
CA HIS A 128 -7.91 10.16 -11.84
C HIS A 128 -7.37 10.68 -10.51
N ASN A 129 -6.17 11.27 -10.49
CA ASN A 129 -5.47 11.65 -9.27
C ASN A 129 -6.17 12.75 -8.44
N ASN A 130 -7.18 13.39 -8.98
CA ASN A 130 -8.04 14.36 -8.31
C ASN A 130 -9.08 13.70 -7.37
N ILE A 131 -9.30 12.40 -7.49
CA ILE A 131 -10.23 11.64 -6.64
C ILE A 131 -9.48 11.22 -5.38
N LYS A 132 -9.86 11.79 -4.24
CA LYS A 132 -9.19 11.53 -2.95
C LYS A 132 -10.21 11.34 -1.85
N ASP A 133 -9.88 10.46 -0.90
CA ASP A 133 -10.60 10.35 0.37
C ASP A 133 -10.22 11.48 1.35
N GLU A 134 -10.75 11.41 2.57
CA GLU A 134 -10.49 12.39 3.63
C GLU A 134 -9.01 12.46 4.07
N TYR A 135 -8.22 11.42 3.80
CA TYR A 135 -6.78 11.35 4.10
C TYR A 135 -5.92 11.71 2.88
N GLY A 136 -6.53 12.02 1.74
CA GLY A 136 -5.83 12.31 0.49
C GLY A 136 -5.37 11.08 -0.29
N ARG A 137 -5.95 9.89 -0.02
CA ARG A 137 -5.66 8.63 -0.70
C ARG A 137 -6.64 8.39 -1.84
N PHE A 138 -6.21 7.66 -2.85
CA PHE A 138 -7.11 7.19 -3.91
C PHE A 138 -7.98 6.02 -3.39
N PRO A 139 -9.33 6.11 -3.42
CA PRO A 139 -10.20 5.07 -2.87
C PRO A 139 -10.20 3.80 -3.71
N SER A 140 -10.27 2.62 -3.07
CA SER A 140 -10.32 1.34 -3.80
C SER A 140 -11.51 1.24 -4.75
N THR A 141 -12.67 1.81 -4.37
CA THR A 141 -13.91 1.81 -5.16
C THR A 141 -13.77 2.53 -6.51
N GLU A 142 -12.83 3.46 -6.60
CA GLU A 142 -12.57 4.22 -7.81
C GLU A 142 -11.49 3.60 -8.70
N SER A 143 -10.82 2.55 -8.21
CA SER A 143 -9.81 1.84 -9.00
C SER A 143 -10.43 1.09 -10.18
N PHE A 144 -9.69 1.00 -11.28
CA PHE A 144 -10.07 0.20 -12.44
C PHE A 144 -10.38 -1.25 -12.05
N SER A 145 -9.52 -1.84 -11.23
CA SER A 145 -9.67 -3.22 -10.76
C SER A 145 -10.98 -3.44 -10.00
N CYS A 146 -11.37 -2.49 -9.13
CA CYS A 146 -12.63 -2.58 -8.42
C CYS A 146 -13.84 -2.41 -9.36
N LYS A 147 -13.79 -1.46 -10.28
CA LYS A 147 -14.84 -1.23 -11.28
C LYS A 147 -15.07 -2.45 -12.20
N LYS A 148 -14.00 -3.22 -12.46
CA LYS A 148 -14.05 -4.47 -13.24
C LYS A 148 -14.29 -5.72 -12.38
N GLY A 149 -14.35 -5.60 -11.05
CA GLY A 149 -14.53 -6.75 -10.15
C GLY A 149 -13.33 -7.70 -10.05
N ILE A 150 -12.13 -7.20 -10.37
CA ILE A 150 -10.88 -7.97 -10.45
C ILE A 150 -9.81 -7.50 -9.45
N LEU A 151 -10.21 -6.79 -8.39
CA LEU A 151 -9.25 -6.24 -7.42
C LEU A 151 -8.37 -7.31 -6.76
N GLU A 152 -8.91 -8.51 -6.61
CA GLU A 152 -8.24 -9.65 -5.99
C GLU A 152 -7.56 -10.57 -7.01
N GLU A 153 -7.47 -10.14 -8.27
CA GLU A 153 -6.79 -10.89 -9.33
C GLU A 153 -5.44 -10.23 -9.65
N PRO A 154 -4.33 -10.98 -9.63
CA PRO A 154 -3.00 -10.49 -10.01
C PRO A 154 -2.89 -10.44 -11.55
N VAL A 155 -3.63 -9.54 -12.19
CA VAL A 155 -3.77 -9.45 -13.65
C VAL A 155 -2.45 -9.45 -14.39
N VAL A 156 -1.47 -8.69 -13.88
CA VAL A 156 -0.13 -8.61 -14.46
C VAL A 156 0.56 -9.97 -14.38
N ASP A 157 0.50 -10.62 -13.22
CA ASP A 157 1.14 -11.92 -13.01
C ASP A 157 0.51 -12.99 -13.92
N ILE A 158 -0.82 -12.95 -14.09
CA ILE A 158 -1.56 -13.83 -15.03
C ILE A 158 -1.08 -13.62 -16.47
N LEU A 159 -0.95 -12.37 -16.91
CA LEU A 159 -0.50 -12.07 -18.28
C LEU A 159 0.97 -12.44 -18.50
N VAL A 160 1.82 -12.18 -17.50
CA VAL A 160 3.24 -12.59 -17.55
C VAL A 160 3.37 -14.11 -17.62
N GLU A 161 2.54 -14.84 -16.86
CA GLU A 161 2.53 -16.30 -16.92
C GLU A 161 2.13 -16.82 -18.31
N ARG A 162 1.10 -16.24 -18.93
CA ARG A 162 0.73 -16.58 -20.31
C ARG A 162 1.85 -16.33 -21.30
N ILE A 163 2.54 -15.18 -21.19
CA ILE A 163 3.73 -14.87 -22.03
C ILE A 163 4.82 -15.91 -21.78
N ARG A 164 5.08 -16.26 -20.52
CA ARG A 164 6.09 -17.25 -20.13
C ARG A 164 5.81 -18.61 -20.76
N GLU A 165 4.58 -19.08 -20.66
CA GLU A 165 4.17 -20.38 -21.23
C GLU A 165 4.31 -20.43 -22.76
N GLU A 166 3.83 -19.37 -23.44
CA GLU A 166 3.93 -19.29 -24.91
C GLU A 166 5.38 -19.25 -25.43
N LEU A 167 6.31 -18.64 -24.66
CA LEU A 167 7.72 -18.59 -25.02
C LEU A 167 8.52 -19.80 -24.51
N GLY A 168 7.96 -20.60 -23.60
CA GLY A 168 8.69 -21.69 -22.93
C GLY A 168 9.80 -21.22 -22.00
N PHE A 169 9.65 -20.02 -21.42
CA PHE A 169 10.66 -19.36 -20.57
C PHE A 169 10.60 -19.82 -19.12
N THR A 170 11.71 -19.61 -18.41
CA THR A 170 11.81 -19.86 -16.95
C THR A 170 11.99 -18.56 -16.19
N TYR A 171 11.49 -18.52 -14.95
CA TYR A 171 11.76 -17.40 -14.06
C TYR A 171 13.19 -17.48 -13.49
N LYS A 172 13.83 -16.34 -13.30
CA LYS A 172 15.14 -16.24 -12.61
C LYS A 172 15.09 -16.74 -11.19
N ASP A 173 13.98 -16.53 -10.52
CA ASP A 173 13.74 -16.92 -9.14
C ASP A 173 12.35 -17.53 -9.02
N ASN A 174 12.28 -18.84 -8.88
CA ASN A 174 11.03 -19.61 -8.82
C ASN A 174 10.57 -19.88 -7.39
N LYS A 175 11.27 -19.34 -6.36
CA LYS A 175 10.88 -19.57 -4.99
C LYS A 175 9.89 -18.51 -4.53
N PRO A 176 8.73 -18.91 -4.02
CA PRO A 176 7.80 -17.96 -3.42
C PRO A 176 8.48 -17.27 -2.23
N LYS A 177 8.27 -15.93 -2.12
CA LYS A 177 8.85 -15.12 -1.05
C LYS A 177 7.73 -14.33 -0.39
N ALA A 178 7.69 -14.35 0.93
CA ALA A 178 6.85 -13.47 1.72
C ALA A 178 7.66 -12.27 2.22
N PHE A 179 7.16 -11.07 1.98
CA PHE A 179 7.66 -9.83 2.56
C PHE A 179 6.80 -9.47 3.76
N ILE A 180 7.20 -9.97 4.94
CA ILE A 180 6.47 -9.78 6.20
C ILE A 180 6.89 -8.44 6.79
N THR A 181 5.92 -7.61 7.16
CA THR A 181 6.17 -6.24 7.61
C THR A 181 5.35 -5.88 8.84
N HIS A 182 5.87 -4.96 9.64
CA HIS A 182 5.25 -4.45 10.84
C HIS A 182 5.37 -2.94 10.89
N ASP A 183 4.23 -2.25 10.99
CA ASP A 183 4.18 -0.80 11.16
C ASP A 183 4.21 -0.49 12.65
N ILE A 184 5.25 0.20 13.12
CA ILE A 184 5.49 0.47 14.53
C ILE A 184 5.02 1.88 14.86
N ASP A 185 3.70 2.02 14.96
CA ASP A 185 3.04 3.27 15.33
C ASP A 185 3.23 3.63 16.80
N HIS A 186 3.42 2.61 17.64
CA HIS A 186 3.59 2.74 19.07
C HIS A 186 4.69 1.80 19.59
N LEU A 187 5.46 2.27 20.57
CA LEU A 187 6.45 1.42 21.24
C LEU A 187 5.83 0.63 22.40
N TRP A 188 4.77 1.18 23.00
CA TRP A 188 4.07 0.61 24.15
C TRP A 188 2.56 0.73 24.02
N LEU A 189 1.85 -0.05 24.82
CA LEU A 189 0.41 0.15 25.01
C LEU A 189 0.12 1.58 25.45
N PRO A 190 -0.98 2.17 24.98
CA PRO A 190 -1.43 3.46 25.46
C PRO A 190 -1.57 3.45 26.99
N THR A 191 -1.02 4.48 27.64
CA THR A 191 -1.18 4.74 29.08
C THR A 191 -2.25 5.79 29.33
N GLY A 192 -2.65 5.99 30.57
CA GLY A 192 -3.63 7.01 30.96
C GLY A 192 -5.00 6.79 30.32
N LEU A 193 -5.60 7.84 29.78
CA LEU A 193 -6.95 7.76 29.18
C LEU A 193 -7.05 6.79 28.00
N GLY A 194 -5.98 6.63 27.22
CA GLY A 194 -5.90 5.67 26.11
C GLY A 194 -6.02 4.22 26.59
N PHE A 195 -5.40 3.90 27.72
CA PHE A 195 -5.50 2.59 28.35
C PHE A 195 -6.95 2.27 28.77
N TRP A 196 -7.60 3.19 29.50
CA TRP A 196 -8.98 2.99 29.97
C TRP A 196 -9.97 2.87 28.81
N ARG A 197 -9.75 3.62 27.74
CA ARG A 197 -10.54 3.51 26.51
C ARG A 197 -10.40 2.14 25.86
N SER A 198 -9.16 1.66 25.70
CA SER A 198 -8.90 0.34 25.12
C SER A 198 -9.50 -0.77 25.96
N LEU A 199 -9.39 -0.66 27.30
CA LEU A 199 -10.02 -1.58 28.24
C LEU A 199 -11.56 -1.58 28.10
N GLY A 200 -12.16 -0.41 27.97
CA GLY A 200 -13.59 -0.26 27.71
C GLY A 200 -14.03 -0.92 26.40
N VAL A 201 -13.23 -0.79 25.34
CA VAL A 201 -13.48 -1.47 24.06
C VAL A 201 -13.40 -2.99 24.20
N ASP A 202 -12.39 -3.50 24.90
CA ASP A 202 -12.24 -4.94 25.11
C ASP A 202 -13.43 -5.55 25.86
N ILE A 203 -13.91 -4.87 26.92
CA ILE A 203 -15.04 -5.34 27.74
C ILE A 203 -16.39 -5.14 27.02
N LEU A 204 -16.65 -3.91 26.52
CA LEU A 204 -17.99 -3.53 26.05
C LEU A 204 -18.25 -3.88 24.59
N LYS A 205 -17.23 -3.75 23.74
CA LYS A 205 -17.39 -3.95 22.29
C LYS A 205 -16.95 -5.35 21.86
N ARG A 206 -15.79 -5.81 22.34
CA ARG A 206 -15.25 -7.14 22.02
C ARG A 206 -15.83 -8.23 22.91
N LYS A 207 -16.36 -7.85 24.09
CA LYS A 207 -16.85 -8.78 25.14
C LYS A 207 -15.79 -9.83 25.55
N ASP A 208 -14.53 -9.45 25.46
CA ASP A 208 -13.39 -10.29 25.77
C ASP A 208 -12.76 -9.89 27.10
N VAL A 209 -13.31 -10.46 28.17
CA VAL A 209 -12.84 -10.22 29.54
C VAL A 209 -11.43 -10.74 29.76
N LYS A 210 -11.03 -11.81 29.03
CA LYS A 210 -9.69 -12.37 29.12
C LYS A 210 -8.66 -11.41 28.54
N LEU A 211 -8.96 -10.84 27.37
CA LEU A 211 -8.12 -9.81 26.74
C LEU A 211 -7.99 -8.57 27.63
N ALA A 212 -9.10 -8.13 28.25
CA ALA A 212 -9.10 -7.04 29.20
C ALA A 212 -8.22 -7.32 30.42
N TYR A 213 -8.30 -8.52 31.00
CA TYR A 213 -7.48 -8.96 32.12
C TYR A 213 -6.00 -9.03 31.73
N ASP A 214 -5.67 -9.63 30.59
CA ASP A 214 -4.31 -9.72 30.07
C ASP A 214 -3.72 -8.33 29.81
N ARG A 215 -4.52 -7.39 29.30
CA ARG A 215 -4.12 -5.98 29.12
C ARG A 215 -3.78 -5.31 30.44
N ILE A 216 -4.61 -5.51 31.50
CA ILE A 216 -4.36 -4.99 32.83
C ILE A 216 -3.07 -5.59 33.39
N LYS A 217 -2.93 -6.91 33.38
CA LYS A 217 -1.76 -7.61 33.89
C LYS A 217 -0.47 -7.15 33.21
N LYS A 218 -0.49 -7.02 31.88
CA LYS A 218 0.67 -6.65 31.08
C LYS A 218 0.99 -5.17 31.09
N SER A 219 0.03 -4.30 31.46
CA SER A 219 0.29 -2.87 31.64
C SER A 219 1.22 -2.55 32.80
N PHE A 220 1.31 -3.46 33.77
CA PHE A 220 2.23 -3.36 34.92
C PHE A 220 3.58 -4.05 34.66
N THR A 221 3.74 -4.74 33.55
CA THR A 221 4.99 -5.38 33.13
C THR A 221 5.46 -4.73 31.82
N LYS A 222 6.79 -4.77 31.60
CA LYS A 222 7.35 -4.35 30.30
C LYS A 222 6.96 -5.30 29.15
N ASP A 223 6.36 -6.45 29.45
CA ASP A 223 5.82 -7.44 28.51
C ASP A 223 4.41 -7.06 28.06
N ASN A 224 4.39 -6.08 27.21
CA ASN A 224 3.19 -5.59 26.58
C ASN A 224 2.87 -6.48 25.36
N PRO A 225 1.60 -6.96 25.15
CA PRO A 225 1.24 -7.76 23.98
C PRO A 225 1.48 -7.05 22.64
N TRP A 226 1.61 -5.74 22.67
CA TRP A 226 1.99 -4.90 21.52
C TRP A 226 3.52 -4.62 21.49
N SER A 227 4.29 -5.28 22.34
CA SER A 227 5.74 -5.13 22.35
C SER A 227 6.32 -5.59 21.03
N VAL A 228 7.18 -4.78 20.44
CA VAL A 228 7.91 -5.13 19.21
C VAL A 228 8.79 -6.38 19.45
N TYR A 229 9.23 -6.60 20.68
CA TYR A 229 9.96 -7.81 21.06
C TYR A 229 9.16 -9.10 20.82
N ASN A 230 7.84 -9.09 21.02
CA ASN A 230 6.99 -10.25 20.74
C ASN A 230 6.96 -10.58 19.24
N LEU A 231 6.98 -9.57 18.37
CA LEU A 231 7.07 -9.75 16.92
C LEU A 231 8.43 -10.32 16.53
N ILE A 232 9.52 -9.86 17.15
CA ILE A 232 10.87 -10.37 16.91
C ILE A 232 10.97 -11.84 17.34
N GLU A 233 10.46 -12.19 18.52
CA GLU A 233 10.45 -13.57 19.01
C GLU A 233 9.59 -14.49 18.12
N MET A 234 8.50 -14.01 17.57
CA MET A 234 7.72 -14.74 16.57
C MET A 234 8.56 -15.06 15.34
N HIS A 235 9.25 -14.06 14.76
CA HIS A 235 10.16 -14.26 13.62
C HIS A 235 11.29 -15.24 13.94
N LYS A 236 11.86 -15.15 15.13
CA LYS A 236 12.90 -16.05 15.60
C LYS A 236 12.42 -17.50 15.69
N LYS A 237 11.22 -17.69 16.27
CA LYS A 237 10.59 -19.00 16.41
C LYS A 237 10.25 -19.63 15.05
N ASP A 238 9.72 -18.83 14.13
CA ASP A 238 9.24 -19.29 12.83
C ASP A 238 10.34 -19.30 11.75
N GLY A 239 11.56 -18.85 12.08
CA GLY A 239 12.68 -18.76 11.13
C GLY A 239 12.43 -17.76 9.98
N THR A 240 11.52 -16.80 10.17
CA THR A 240 11.16 -15.81 9.18
C THR A 240 11.92 -14.50 9.38
N LYS A 241 11.80 -13.58 8.42
CA LYS A 241 12.45 -12.25 8.48
C LYS A 241 11.37 -11.17 8.37
N GLY A 242 11.32 -10.29 9.39
CA GLY A 242 10.43 -9.13 9.37
C GLY A 242 11.11 -7.86 8.90
N THR A 243 10.35 -6.95 8.30
CA THR A 243 10.74 -5.56 8.11
C THR A 243 9.88 -4.69 9.02
N PHE A 244 10.53 -3.90 9.86
CA PHE A 244 9.90 -3.08 10.89
C PHE A 244 9.99 -1.62 10.48
N PHE A 245 8.85 -0.98 10.21
CA PHE A 245 8.77 0.43 9.84
C PHE A 245 8.56 1.29 11.08
N PHE A 246 9.50 2.16 11.38
CA PHE A 246 9.47 3.02 12.56
C PHE A 246 9.07 4.44 12.22
N MET A 247 8.20 5.04 13.06
CA MET A 247 7.89 6.45 12.99
C MET A 247 9.16 7.28 13.27
N PRO A 248 9.47 8.30 12.45
CA PRO A 248 10.65 9.14 12.66
C PRO A 248 10.46 10.18 13.78
N ARG A 249 9.21 10.39 14.20
CA ARG A 249 8.81 11.39 15.20
C ARG A 249 7.40 11.18 15.69
N LYS A 250 7.05 11.83 16.80
CA LYS A 250 5.66 11.94 17.26
C LYS A 250 4.84 12.74 16.25
N GLN A 251 3.66 12.24 15.93
CA GLN A 251 2.74 12.87 14.97
C GLN A 251 1.84 13.87 15.70
N PRO A 252 1.95 15.16 15.44
CA PRO A 252 1.17 16.18 16.18
C PRO A 252 -0.32 16.15 15.83
N LYS A 253 -0.69 15.70 14.62
CA LYS A 253 -2.08 15.68 14.14
C LYS A 253 -2.81 14.37 14.41
N VAL A 254 -2.09 13.31 14.69
CA VAL A 254 -2.65 11.98 14.97
C VAL A 254 -2.34 11.63 16.42
N ARG A 255 -3.31 11.71 17.29
CA ARG A 255 -3.14 11.57 18.76
C ARG A 255 -2.57 10.23 19.23
N TRP A 256 -2.56 9.22 18.37
CA TRP A 256 -2.24 7.84 18.74
C TRP A 256 -1.05 7.28 18.02
N ALA A 257 -0.44 7.98 17.07
CA ALA A 257 0.70 7.48 16.35
C ALA A 257 1.96 8.30 16.63
N GLY A 258 3.08 7.60 16.55
CA GLY A 258 4.39 8.18 16.74
C GLY A 258 4.79 8.37 18.22
N TYR A 259 6.06 8.46 18.40
CA TYR A 259 6.74 8.60 19.70
C TYR A 259 7.95 9.52 19.51
N ASP A 260 8.45 10.05 20.62
CA ASP A 260 9.69 10.81 20.58
C ASP A 260 10.88 9.86 20.45
N VAL A 261 11.52 9.88 19.28
CA VAL A 261 12.64 8.98 18.98
C VAL A 261 13.92 9.38 19.70
N ILE A 262 14.05 10.63 20.14
CA ILE A 262 15.20 11.10 20.88
C ILE A 262 15.08 10.70 22.35
N GLU A 263 13.93 10.94 22.98
CA GLU A 263 13.66 10.48 24.35
C GLU A 263 13.77 8.97 24.50
N ASN A 264 13.44 8.21 23.45
CA ASN A 264 13.46 6.75 23.45
C ASN A 264 14.67 6.16 22.75
N LYS A 265 15.74 6.93 22.55
CA LYS A 265 16.90 6.52 21.75
C LYS A 265 17.52 5.20 22.21
N GLU A 266 17.82 5.07 23.49
CA GLU A 266 18.45 3.85 24.06
C GLU A 266 17.57 2.62 23.85
N TYR A 267 16.25 2.74 24.10
CA TYR A 267 15.30 1.65 23.86
C TYR A 267 15.26 1.26 22.37
N LEU A 268 15.21 2.24 21.46
CA LEU A 268 15.19 1.98 20.02
C LEU A 268 16.51 1.37 19.53
N GLN A 269 17.65 1.75 20.07
CA GLN A 269 18.95 1.15 19.74
C GLN A 269 18.99 -0.33 20.16
N ASN A 270 18.54 -0.67 21.38
CA ASN A 270 18.47 -2.03 21.86
C ASN A 270 17.50 -2.86 20.98
N LEU A 271 16.33 -2.31 20.67
CA LEU A 271 15.35 -2.94 19.79
C LEU A 271 15.91 -3.18 18.38
N GLY A 272 16.63 -2.19 17.83
CA GLY A 272 17.29 -2.31 16.54
C GLY A 272 18.34 -3.42 16.49
N ASN A 273 19.10 -3.62 17.58
CA ASN A 273 20.05 -4.71 17.69
C ASN A 273 19.35 -6.08 17.71
N GLU A 274 18.24 -6.21 18.42
CA GLU A 274 17.43 -7.43 18.42
C GLU A 274 16.85 -7.74 17.04
N ILE A 275 16.31 -6.74 16.34
CA ILE A 275 15.82 -6.91 14.95
C ILE A 275 16.95 -7.42 14.05
N LYS A 276 18.14 -6.81 14.14
CA LYS A 276 19.30 -7.22 13.33
C LYS A 276 19.75 -8.65 13.68
N SER A 277 19.66 -9.06 14.95
CA SER A 277 20.06 -10.40 15.40
C SER A 277 19.27 -11.53 14.74
N VAL A 278 18.03 -11.25 14.33
CA VAL A 278 17.16 -12.19 13.59
C VAL A 278 17.16 -11.94 12.06
N ASN A 279 18.14 -11.22 11.55
CA ASN A 279 18.23 -10.79 10.16
C ASN A 279 17.00 -9.99 9.68
N GLY A 280 16.30 -9.33 10.60
CA GLY A 280 15.22 -8.39 10.29
C GLY A 280 15.74 -7.09 9.68
N ARG A 281 14.85 -6.35 9.05
CA ARG A 281 15.15 -5.05 8.43
C ARG A 281 14.46 -3.92 9.19
N ILE A 282 15.08 -2.76 9.16
CA ILE A 282 14.54 -1.54 9.75
C ILE A 282 14.24 -0.56 8.59
N GLY A 283 13.04 -0.03 8.59
CA GLY A 283 12.56 0.95 7.62
C GLY A 283 11.93 2.15 8.31
N ILE A 284 11.57 3.14 7.50
CA ILE A 284 10.86 4.34 7.95
C ILE A 284 9.35 4.21 7.69
N HIS A 285 8.54 4.54 8.69
CA HIS A 285 7.11 4.75 8.55
C HIS A 285 6.84 6.24 8.32
N TYR A 286 6.58 6.64 7.05
CA TYR A 286 6.48 8.06 6.69
C TYR A 286 5.34 8.74 7.44
N ASP A 287 5.61 9.97 7.88
CA ASP A 287 4.59 10.86 8.43
C ASP A 287 3.45 11.11 7.41
N ILE A 288 2.21 11.25 7.86
CA ILE A 288 1.06 11.56 6.98
C ILE A 288 1.20 12.88 6.22
N ASP A 289 2.03 13.78 6.71
CA ASP A 289 2.29 15.09 6.10
C ASP A 289 3.51 15.09 5.16
N TYR A 290 4.14 13.94 4.88
CA TYR A 290 5.36 13.87 4.05
C TYR A 290 5.17 14.48 2.65
N LEU A 291 3.96 14.42 2.10
CA LEU A 291 3.62 15.06 0.82
C LEU A 291 3.65 16.59 0.87
N LYS A 292 3.53 17.18 2.06
CA LYS A 292 3.46 18.62 2.28
C LYS A 292 4.77 19.22 2.76
N GLU A 293 5.59 18.41 3.41
CA GLU A 293 6.78 18.85 4.12
C GLU A 293 8.04 18.20 3.54
N ASN A 294 8.97 19.01 3.07
CA ASN A 294 10.24 18.54 2.50
C ASN A 294 11.24 18.15 3.61
N ARG A 295 10.94 17.12 4.40
CA ARG A 295 11.78 16.67 5.53
C ARG A 295 12.02 15.16 5.59
N MET A 296 11.59 14.42 4.56
CA MET A 296 11.77 12.97 4.55
C MET A 296 13.24 12.56 4.67
N LYS A 297 14.15 13.33 4.05
CA LYS A 297 15.59 13.07 4.14
C LYS A 297 16.09 13.23 5.58
N ASP A 298 15.67 14.28 6.29
CA ASP A 298 16.05 14.50 7.70
C ASP A 298 15.50 13.39 8.61
N ASP A 299 14.30 12.89 8.32
CA ASP A 299 13.68 11.78 9.04
C ASP A 299 14.43 10.48 8.83
N ILE A 300 14.86 10.19 7.60
CA ILE A 300 15.70 9.04 7.26
C ILE A 300 17.04 9.13 7.98
N ASP A 301 17.71 10.29 7.94
CA ASP A 301 19.00 10.49 8.57
C ASP A 301 18.90 10.35 10.10
N ARG A 302 17.82 10.83 10.71
CA ARG A 302 17.54 10.67 12.14
C ARG A 302 17.42 9.19 12.53
N LEU A 303 16.56 8.43 11.86
CA LEU A 303 16.40 7.00 12.15
C LEU A 303 17.68 6.22 11.86
N SER A 304 18.39 6.56 10.78
CA SER A 304 19.68 5.94 10.45
C SER A 304 20.70 6.13 11.56
N SER A 305 20.76 7.34 12.16
CA SER A 305 21.64 7.64 13.30
C SER A 305 21.23 6.89 14.58
N ILE A 306 19.92 6.74 14.82
CA ILE A 306 19.42 6.03 16.02
C ILE A 306 19.71 4.54 15.93
N PHE A 307 19.39 3.92 14.80
CA PHE A 307 19.54 2.49 14.61
C PHE A 307 20.92 2.04 14.14
N ASP A 308 21.84 2.99 13.91
CA ASP A 308 23.17 2.71 13.33
C ASP A 308 23.05 1.79 12.11
N THR A 309 22.20 2.19 11.16
CA THR A 309 21.93 1.44 9.93
C THR A 309 21.35 2.36 8.84
N LYS A 310 21.64 2.04 7.59
CA LYS A 310 21.09 2.77 6.46
C LYS A 310 19.62 2.41 6.29
N ILE A 311 18.75 3.41 6.32
CA ILE A 311 17.32 3.25 6.08
C ILE A 311 17.06 3.36 4.58
N GLU A 312 16.66 2.25 3.96
CA GLU A 312 16.39 2.16 2.52
C GLU A 312 14.96 1.66 2.23
N TYR A 313 14.23 1.19 3.25
CA TYR A 313 12.86 0.69 3.17
C TYR A 313 11.89 1.70 3.77
N GLY A 314 10.73 1.88 3.12
CA GLY A 314 9.72 2.79 3.60
C GLY A 314 8.29 2.30 3.40
N ARG A 315 7.37 2.90 4.18
CA ARG A 315 5.92 2.76 4.06
C ARG A 315 5.24 3.99 4.62
N ALA A 316 4.23 4.50 3.94
CA ALA A 316 3.47 5.65 4.42
C ALA A 316 2.46 5.26 5.48
N HIS A 317 2.42 6.01 6.58
CA HIS A 317 1.39 5.90 7.60
C HIS A 317 0.02 6.19 6.98
N TYR A 318 -1.01 5.41 7.35
CA TYR A 318 -2.34 5.41 6.73
C TYR A 318 -2.34 5.08 5.23
N LEU A 319 -1.24 4.57 4.67
CA LEU A 319 -1.05 4.36 3.23
C LEU A 319 -1.33 5.64 2.42
N VAL A 320 -0.99 6.81 2.97
CA VAL A 320 -1.14 8.09 2.26
C VAL A 320 -0.21 8.06 1.06
N PHE A 321 -0.79 8.14 -0.13
CA PHE A 321 -0.06 8.02 -1.38
C PHE A 321 -0.68 8.90 -2.46
N ASP A 322 0.17 9.58 -3.19
CA ASP A 322 -0.18 10.35 -4.38
C ASP A 322 0.72 9.93 -5.53
N ILE A 323 0.14 9.27 -6.52
CA ILE A 323 0.88 8.68 -7.64
C ILE A 323 1.69 9.71 -8.43
N THR A 324 1.29 10.99 -8.41
CA THR A 324 1.96 12.07 -9.13
C THR A 324 3.17 12.64 -8.38
N ARG A 325 3.36 12.29 -7.09
CA ARG A 325 4.35 12.95 -6.22
C ARG A 325 5.15 12.00 -5.34
N SER A 326 4.53 10.92 -4.87
CA SER A 326 5.10 10.08 -3.81
C SER A 326 6.41 9.44 -4.23
N PHE A 327 6.46 8.80 -5.38
CA PHE A 327 7.69 8.13 -5.86
C PHE A 327 8.83 9.12 -6.13
N ASP A 328 8.52 10.33 -6.59
CA ASP A 328 9.50 11.40 -6.76
C ASP A 328 10.13 11.83 -5.42
N ILE A 329 9.30 11.93 -4.37
CA ILE A 329 9.76 12.24 -3.01
C ILE A 329 10.62 11.09 -2.45
N TYR A 330 10.20 9.84 -2.63
CA TYR A 330 10.93 8.66 -2.16
C TYR A 330 12.30 8.55 -2.85
N GLU A 331 12.34 8.69 -4.17
CA GLU A 331 13.59 8.65 -4.94
C GLU A 331 14.56 9.75 -4.50
N LYS A 332 14.10 11.00 -4.38
CA LYS A 332 14.89 12.14 -3.92
C LYS A 332 15.41 11.99 -2.48
N ALA A 333 14.63 11.35 -1.63
CA ALA A 333 15.02 11.09 -0.25
C ALA A 333 16.00 9.90 -0.09
N GLY A 334 16.20 9.10 -1.14
CA GLY A 334 17.10 7.94 -1.14
C GLY A 334 16.48 6.63 -0.70
N ILE A 335 15.15 6.54 -0.66
CA ILE A 335 14.43 5.28 -0.47
C ILE A 335 14.66 4.40 -1.70
N LYS A 336 14.97 3.13 -1.46
CA LYS A 336 15.15 2.14 -2.52
C LYS A 336 13.96 1.20 -2.67
N PHE A 337 13.31 0.88 -1.56
CA PHE A 337 12.19 -0.04 -1.50
C PHE A 337 11.05 0.62 -0.75
N ASP A 338 9.92 0.76 -1.41
CA ASP A 338 8.68 1.23 -0.79
C ASP A 338 7.65 0.09 -0.76
N SER A 339 6.74 0.12 0.18
CA SER A 339 5.65 -0.85 0.29
C SER A 339 4.36 -0.15 0.76
N THR A 340 4.09 1.01 0.17
CA THR A 340 2.89 1.81 0.48
C THR A 340 1.69 1.42 -0.36
N CYS A 341 1.91 0.91 -1.57
CA CYS A 341 0.87 0.77 -2.57
C CYS A 341 -0.07 -0.40 -2.29
N SER A 342 -1.04 -0.13 -1.41
CA SER A 342 -2.22 -0.94 -1.15
C SER A 342 -3.44 -0.03 -1.00
N PHE A 343 -4.59 -0.61 -0.71
CA PHE A 343 -5.79 0.11 -0.31
C PHE A 343 -6.05 -0.11 1.18
N SER A 344 -6.40 0.97 1.88
CA SER A 344 -6.70 0.89 3.32
C SER A 344 -8.04 0.23 3.62
N ASP A 345 -8.93 0.16 2.63
CA ASP A 345 -10.31 -0.31 2.73
C ASP A 345 -10.54 -1.64 2.00
N ALA A 346 -9.50 -2.20 1.34
CA ALA A 346 -9.59 -3.46 0.61
C ALA A 346 -8.25 -4.18 0.56
N VAL A 347 -8.29 -5.51 0.55
CA VAL A 347 -7.16 -6.37 0.22
C VAL A 347 -7.15 -6.66 -1.28
N GLY A 348 -5.98 -6.96 -1.84
CA GLY A 348 -5.83 -7.28 -3.26
C GLY A 348 -4.64 -6.58 -3.93
N PHE A 349 -4.68 -6.51 -5.26
CA PHE A 349 -3.54 -6.13 -6.09
C PHE A 349 -3.76 -4.75 -6.72
N ARG A 350 -3.36 -3.66 -6.01
CA ARG A 350 -3.58 -2.28 -6.46
C ARG A 350 -2.95 -2.02 -7.84
N PHE A 351 -1.76 -2.57 -8.10
CA PHE A 351 -1.06 -2.48 -9.39
C PHE A 351 -1.12 -3.80 -10.21
N GLY A 352 -2.07 -4.67 -9.88
CA GLY A 352 -2.30 -5.93 -10.61
C GLY A 352 -1.19 -6.98 -10.46
N THR A 353 -0.23 -6.80 -9.57
CA THR A 353 0.91 -7.71 -9.38
C THR A 353 1.21 -8.00 -7.92
N SER A 354 1.75 -9.18 -7.66
CA SER A 354 2.37 -9.59 -6.40
C SER A 354 3.90 -9.35 -6.40
N LYS A 355 4.48 -9.10 -7.56
CA LYS A 355 5.94 -9.03 -7.75
C LYS A 355 6.45 -7.60 -7.56
N PRO A 356 7.64 -7.42 -6.97
CA PRO A 356 8.27 -6.11 -6.92
C PRO A 356 8.50 -5.55 -8.34
N PHE A 357 8.25 -4.25 -8.49
CA PHE A 357 8.40 -3.57 -9.77
C PHE A 357 8.92 -2.13 -9.57
N ARG A 358 9.42 -1.51 -10.63
CA ARG A 358 9.79 -0.10 -10.66
C ARG A 358 8.63 0.72 -11.22
N PRO A 359 8.05 1.65 -10.45
CA PRO A 359 6.96 2.49 -10.95
C PRO A 359 7.40 3.38 -12.12
N TYR A 360 6.44 3.83 -12.91
CA TYR A 360 6.69 4.66 -14.08
C TYR A 360 6.50 6.15 -13.79
N ASN A 361 7.44 6.98 -14.20
CA ASN A 361 7.37 8.43 -14.14
C ASN A 361 6.81 8.98 -15.46
N PHE A 362 5.56 9.39 -15.45
CA PHE A 362 4.87 9.94 -16.64
C PHE A 362 5.39 11.32 -17.08
N VAL A 363 6.09 12.05 -16.21
CA VAL A 363 6.65 13.36 -16.55
C VAL A 363 7.98 13.23 -17.28
N GLU A 364 8.80 12.27 -16.84
CA GLU A 364 10.15 12.05 -17.37
C GLU A 364 10.23 10.87 -18.35
N ASN A 365 9.12 10.17 -18.58
CA ASN A 365 9.02 8.96 -19.42
C ASN A 365 10.10 7.92 -19.10
N ARG A 366 10.25 7.59 -17.81
CA ARG A 366 11.23 6.60 -17.31
C ARG A 366 10.71 5.81 -16.12
N GLU A 367 11.40 4.74 -15.79
CA GLU A 367 11.24 4.07 -14.50
C GLU A 367 11.80 4.94 -13.36
N TYR A 368 11.17 4.87 -12.19
CA TYR A 368 11.80 5.34 -10.95
C TYR A 368 12.90 4.37 -10.50
N ASN A 369 13.89 4.87 -9.75
CA ASN A 369 14.90 4.02 -9.11
C ASN A 369 14.38 3.35 -7.81
N VAL A 370 13.21 3.73 -7.35
CA VAL A 370 12.51 3.08 -6.24
C VAL A 370 11.87 1.79 -6.74
N VAL A 371 11.93 0.74 -5.95
CA VAL A 371 11.20 -0.50 -6.17
C VAL A 371 9.99 -0.53 -5.25
N GLU A 372 8.81 -0.63 -5.82
CA GLU A 372 7.59 -0.90 -5.06
C GLU A 372 7.49 -2.40 -4.78
N ILE A 373 7.30 -2.76 -3.51
CA ILE A 373 6.98 -4.12 -3.06
C ILE A 373 5.49 -4.12 -2.68
N PRO A 374 4.61 -4.69 -3.51
CA PRO A 374 3.17 -4.58 -3.31
C PRO A 374 2.74 -5.08 -1.92
N LEU A 375 1.95 -4.28 -1.22
CA LEU A 375 1.27 -4.69 0.00
C LEU A 375 -0.09 -5.26 -0.36
N ILE A 376 -0.20 -6.58 -0.39
CA ILE A 376 -1.39 -7.29 -0.89
C ILE A 376 -2.45 -7.43 0.21
N VAL A 377 -2.02 -7.69 1.44
CA VAL A 377 -2.88 -7.87 2.60
C VAL A 377 -2.36 -7.02 3.75
N MET A 378 -3.22 -6.21 4.32
CA MET A 378 -3.01 -5.49 5.57
C MET A 378 -4.13 -5.86 6.54
N ASP A 379 -3.78 -6.13 7.80
CA ASP A 379 -4.74 -6.53 8.83
C ASP A 379 -5.79 -5.44 9.11
N ASP A 380 -5.40 -4.18 9.08
CA ASP A 380 -6.32 -3.05 9.27
C ASP A 380 -7.33 -2.92 8.11
N SER A 381 -6.94 -3.22 6.87
CA SER A 381 -7.85 -3.26 5.72
C SER A 381 -9.01 -4.26 5.93
N LEU A 382 -8.76 -5.37 6.64
CA LEU A 382 -9.77 -6.36 6.99
C LEU A 382 -10.72 -5.90 8.12
N GLN A 383 -10.49 -4.73 8.71
CA GLN A 383 -11.41 -4.08 9.65
C GLN A 383 -12.33 -3.05 8.97
N SER A 384 -12.12 -2.80 7.68
CA SER A 384 -12.94 -1.86 6.91
C SER A 384 -14.41 -2.30 6.81
N SER A 385 -15.27 -1.39 6.39
CA SER A 385 -16.72 -1.67 6.20
C SER A 385 -16.99 -2.83 5.24
N ARG A 386 -16.06 -3.10 4.32
CA ARG A 386 -16.13 -4.22 3.37
C ARG A 386 -16.07 -5.60 4.05
N TYR A 387 -15.30 -5.72 5.14
CA TYR A 387 -15.03 -7.00 5.80
C TYR A 387 -15.46 -7.04 7.26
N VAL A 388 -16.08 -5.98 7.77
CA VAL A 388 -16.43 -5.84 9.20
C VAL A 388 -17.36 -6.94 9.71
N ASN A 389 -18.20 -7.51 8.83
CA ASN A 389 -19.13 -8.58 9.17
C ASN A 389 -18.51 -9.97 9.14
N LEU A 390 -17.30 -10.13 8.62
CA LEU A 390 -16.61 -11.41 8.57
C LEU A 390 -16.05 -11.75 9.97
N ILE A 391 -16.24 -12.99 10.41
CA ILE A 391 -15.57 -13.52 11.59
C ILE A 391 -14.08 -13.79 11.29
N LEU A 392 -13.30 -14.05 12.33
CA LEU A 392 -11.84 -14.23 12.20
C LEU A 392 -11.46 -15.34 11.20
N ASP A 393 -12.13 -16.49 11.26
CA ASP A 393 -11.86 -17.63 10.38
C ASP A 393 -12.14 -17.27 8.90
N GLU A 394 -13.21 -16.54 8.64
CA GLU A 394 -13.54 -16.06 7.27
C GLU A 394 -12.50 -15.06 6.75
N LYS A 395 -11.97 -14.19 7.64
CA LYS A 395 -10.88 -13.27 7.29
C LYS A 395 -9.60 -14.02 6.98
N LEU A 396 -9.27 -15.05 7.75
CA LEU A 396 -8.11 -15.92 7.51
C LEU A 396 -8.25 -16.69 6.19
N GLU A 397 -9.44 -17.19 5.92
CA GLU A 397 -9.73 -17.87 4.64
C GLU A 397 -9.60 -16.91 3.46
N LYS A 398 -10.06 -15.66 3.61
CA LYS A 398 -9.87 -14.61 2.62
C LYS A 398 -8.40 -14.33 2.33
N ILE A 399 -7.54 -14.26 3.36
CA ILE A 399 -6.10 -14.10 3.22
C ILE A 399 -5.51 -15.26 2.43
N LYS A 400 -5.87 -16.50 2.78
CA LYS A 400 -5.38 -17.69 2.06
C LYS A 400 -5.76 -17.65 0.58
N GLN A 401 -7.03 -17.37 0.27
CA GLN A 401 -7.50 -17.27 -1.12
C GLN A 401 -6.69 -16.26 -1.95
N ILE A 402 -6.25 -15.15 -1.34
CA ILE A 402 -5.42 -14.16 -2.03
C ILE A 402 -3.98 -14.66 -2.18
N ILE A 403 -3.43 -15.29 -1.15
CA ILE A 403 -2.07 -15.85 -1.20
C ILE A 403 -1.98 -16.98 -2.23
N ASP A 404 -3.02 -17.82 -2.34
CA ASP A 404 -3.06 -18.95 -3.29
C ASP A 404 -3.09 -18.50 -4.77
N LYS A 405 -3.32 -17.20 -5.04
CA LYS A 405 -3.25 -16.62 -6.39
C LYS A 405 -1.85 -16.14 -6.80
N VAL A 406 -0.87 -16.20 -5.89
CA VAL A 406 0.50 -15.70 -6.07
C VAL A 406 1.50 -16.86 -6.35
#